data_035ee74e5a5678e0c8b84afd6d6854d4
#
_entry.id   035ee74e5a5678e0c8b84afd6d6854d4
#
_cell.length_a   1.000
_cell.length_b   1.000
_cell.length_c   1.000
_cell.angle_alpha   90.00
_cell.angle_beta   90.00
_cell.angle_gamma   90.00
#
_symmetry.space_group_name_H-M   'P 1'
#
loop_
_entity.id
_entity.type
_entity.pdbx_description
1 polymer ?
#
loop_
_entity_poly.entity_id
_entity_poly.type
_entity_poly.pdbx_seq_one_letter_code
_entity_poly.pdbx_strand_id
1 'polypeptide(L)'
;PSKSIKVCQNRTFEKALFTKLGIPTPKYHIVDSADSLESAVKDLGCPVVVKTTTEGYDGKGQFVIQTEDQCPTAWSTIGNRELIVESFVNFKRELSIIAVRKENDDMAVYPMAENDHLNGILRFSTAPATNISEEINNLANTYIKELMHELGHVGILTLELFETDDGLTANEMAPRVHNSGHWSIEGTACSQF
;
A
#
# COMPACT_ATOMS: atom_id res chain seq x y z
N PRO A 1 11.10 -13.02 8.72
CA PRO A 1 10.02 -13.37 7.77
C PRO A 1 8.66 -13.62 8.39
N SER A 2 8.49 -14.39 9.50
CA SER A 2 7.14 -14.66 10.04
C SER A 2 6.41 -13.40 10.51
N LYS A 3 7.12 -12.46 11.14
CA LYS A 3 6.56 -11.16 11.56
C LYS A 3 6.09 -10.34 10.35
N SER A 4 6.90 -10.29 9.29
CA SER A 4 6.57 -9.55 8.07
C SER A 4 5.32 -10.11 7.39
N ILE A 5 5.24 -11.44 7.23
CA ILE A 5 4.07 -12.09 6.65
C ILE A 5 2.81 -11.79 7.48
N LYS A 6 2.89 -11.94 8.81
CA LYS A 6 1.76 -11.66 9.70
C LYS A 6 1.24 -10.24 9.56
N VAL A 7 2.14 -9.25 9.45
CA VAL A 7 1.75 -7.84 9.31
C VAL A 7 1.17 -7.58 7.91
N CYS A 8 1.87 -8.00 6.85
CA CYS A 8 1.45 -7.71 5.48
C CYS A 8 0.21 -8.50 5.02
N GLN A 9 -0.19 -9.57 5.73
CA GLN A 9 -1.42 -10.31 5.43
C GLN A 9 -2.69 -9.63 5.95
N ASN A 10 -2.56 -8.61 6.81
CA ASN A 10 -3.69 -7.96 7.43
C ASN A 10 -3.50 -6.44 7.40
N ARG A 11 -4.39 -5.75 6.68
CA ARG A 11 -4.36 -4.29 6.49
C ARG A 11 -4.43 -3.50 7.80
N THR A 12 -5.10 -4.03 8.82
CA THR A 12 -5.15 -3.39 10.14
C THR A 12 -3.76 -3.34 10.78
N PHE A 13 -3.02 -4.44 10.72
CA PHE A 13 -1.65 -4.50 11.28
C PHE A 13 -0.67 -3.67 10.45
N GLU A 14 -0.85 -3.66 9.13
CA GLU A 14 -0.04 -2.87 8.21
C GLU A 14 -0.21 -1.37 8.47
N LYS A 15 -1.44 -0.87 8.54
CA LYS A 15 -1.72 0.54 8.83
C LYS A 15 -1.26 0.95 10.24
N ALA A 16 -1.43 0.08 11.22
CA ALA A 16 -0.91 0.31 12.58
C ALA A 16 0.63 0.42 12.58
N LEU A 17 1.33 -0.38 11.76
CA LEU A 17 2.77 -0.28 11.61
C LEU A 17 3.19 1.03 10.94
N PHE A 18 2.52 1.44 9.86
CA PHE A 18 2.79 2.74 9.21
C PHE A 18 2.62 3.89 10.20
N THR A 19 1.51 3.90 10.95
CA THR A 19 1.24 4.91 11.97
C THR A 19 2.32 4.92 13.07
N LYS A 20 2.73 3.75 13.56
CA LYS A 20 3.79 3.61 14.57
C LYS A 20 5.12 4.21 14.11
N LEU A 21 5.45 4.08 12.85
CA LEU A 21 6.70 4.59 12.26
C LEU A 21 6.58 6.04 11.74
N GLY A 22 5.41 6.67 11.91
CA GLY A 22 5.17 8.02 11.39
C GLY A 22 5.12 8.09 9.86
N ILE A 23 4.90 6.95 9.19
CA ILE A 23 4.71 6.88 7.74
C ILE A 23 3.27 7.28 7.44
N PRO A 24 3.01 8.35 6.68
CA PRO A 24 1.66 8.78 6.33
C PRO A 24 0.90 7.67 5.61
N THR A 25 -0.35 7.47 6.00
CA THR A 25 -1.29 6.53 5.37
C THR A 25 -2.69 7.17 5.37
N PRO A 26 -3.62 6.78 4.47
CA PRO A 26 -4.97 7.30 4.49
C PRO A 26 -5.59 7.19 5.89
N LYS A 27 -6.42 8.15 6.29
CA LYS A 27 -7.25 7.99 7.50
C LYS A 27 -8.12 6.77 7.33
N TYR A 28 -8.32 6.00 8.39
CA TYR A 28 -9.06 4.74 8.28
C TYR A 28 -9.83 4.40 9.55
N HIS A 29 -10.88 3.58 9.37
CA HIS A 29 -11.61 2.91 10.43
C HIS A 29 -11.68 1.41 10.15
N ILE A 30 -11.69 0.62 11.23
CA ILE A 30 -11.97 -0.81 11.16
C ILE A 30 -13.44 -1.00 11.52
N VAL A 31 -14.17 -1.75 10.70
CA VAL A 31 -15.63 -1.94 10.83
C VAL A 31 -15.98 -3.42 10.68
N ASP A 32 -16.98 -3.86 11.43
CA ASP A 32 -17.45 -5.26 11.49
C ASP A 32 -18.96 -5.42 11.32
N SER A 33 -19.67 -4.31 11.11
CA SER A 33 -21.12 -4.25 10.93
C SER A 33 -21.51 -3.17 9.92
N ALA A 34 -22.74 -3.26 9.39
CA ALA A 34 -23.29 -2.24 8.50
C ALA A 34 -23.36 -0.86 9.21
N ASP A 35 -23.76 -0.83 10.47
CA ASP A 35 -23.88 0.41 11.26
C ASP A 35 -22.50 1.06 11.48
N SER A 36 -21.46 0.26 11.78
CA SER A 36 -20.09 0.76 11.91
C SER A 36 -19.52 1.25 10.59
N LEU A 37 -19.88 0.62 9.46
CA LEU A 37 -19.53 1.09 8.12
C LEU A 37 -20.14 2.46 7.83
N GLU A 38 -21.47 2.64 8.06
CA GLU A 38 -22.13 3.93 7.86
C GLU A 38 -21.51 5.02 8.72
N SER A 39 -21.21 4.70 9.99
CA SER A 39 -20.56 5.64 10.91
C SER A 39 -19.17 6.06 10.44
N ALA A 40 -18.37 5.11 9.96
CA ALA A 40 -17.03 5.36 9.42
C ALA A 40 -17.08 6.23 8.16
N VAL A 41 -18.03 5.95 7.25
CA VAL A 41 -18.22 6.74 6.01
C VAL A 41 -18.59 8.17 6.32
N LYS A 42 -19.49 8.40 7.30
CA LYS A 42 -19.87 9.75 7.75
C LYS A 42 -18.70 10.52 8.37
N ASP A 43 -17.85 9.84 9.15
CA ASP A 43 -16.70 10.48 9.79
C ASP A 43 -15.60 10.84 8.78
N LEU A 44 -15.30 9.94 7.85
CA LEU A 44 -14.25 10.16 6.83
C LEU A 44 -14.71 11.10 5.71
N GLY A 45 -16.02 11.12 5.40
CA GLY A 45 -16.58 11.79 4.24
C GLY A 45 -16.34 11.02 2.93
N CYS A 46 -17.30 11.08 2.01
CA CYS A 46 -17.16 10.45 0.70
C CYS A 46 -16.27 11.28 -0.25
N PRO A 47 -15.56 10.64 -1.18
CA PRO A 47 -15.51 9.18 -1.39
C PRO A 47 -14.59 8.46 -0.39
N VAL A 48 -14.86 7.16 -0.15
CA VAL A 48 -14.00 6.28 0.63
C VAL A 48 -13.77 4.95 -0.09
N VAL A 49 -12.69 4.25 0.26
CA VAL A 49 -12.40 2.90 -0.23
C VAL A 49 -12.58 1.90 0.91
N VAL A 50 -13.52 0.98 0.74
CA VAL A 50 -13.76 -0.12 1.68
C VAL A 50 -13.02 -1.35 1.17
N LYS A 51 -12.23 -1.99 2.03
CA LYS A 51 -11.44 -3.18 1.68
C LYS A 51 -11.63 -4.27 2.73
N THR A 52 -11.53 -5.52 2.32
CA THR A 52 -11.36 -6.62 3.28
C THR A 52 -10.03 -6.47 4.01
N THR A 53 -9.98 -6.76 5.31
CA THR A 53 -8.71 -6.66 6.08
C THR A 53 -7.69 -7.71 5.66
N THR A 54 -8.15 -8.81 5.06
CA THR A 54 -7.34 -9.91 4.53
C THR A 54 -7.84 -10.34 3.14
N GLU A 55 -7.04 -11.13 2.41
CA GLU A 55 -7.43 -11.81 1.16
C GLU A 55 -7.74 -10.91 -0.06
N GLY A 56 -7.43 -9.61 -0.02
CA GLY A 56 -7.57 -8.72 -1.19
C GLY A 56 -6.39 -8.85 -2.15
N TYR A 57 -6.68 -8.94 -3.46
CA TYR A 57 -5.68 -8.91 -4.54
C TYR A 57 -6.31 -8.43 -5.86
N ASP A 58 -5.53 -7.78 -6.71
CA ASP A 58 -5.94 -7.33 -8.05
C ASP A 58 -7.31 -6.59 -8.06
N GLY A 59 -7.53 -5.68 -7.11
CA GLY A 59 -8.78 -4.95 -6.96
C GLY A 59 -9.97 -5.77 -6.41
N LYS A 60 -9.78 -7.06 -6.11
CA LYS A 60 -10.81 -7.88 -5.47
C LYS A 60 -10.86 -7.61 -3.96
N GLY A 61 -12.06 -7.72 -3.40
CA GLY A 61 -12.28 -7.46 -1.97
C GLY A 61 -12.22 -5.97 -1.61
N GLN A 62 -12.49 -5.10 -2.59
CA GLN A 62 -12.65 -3.66 -2.34
C GLN A 62 -13.90 -3.09 -3.03
N PHE A 63 -14.40 -2.00 -2.48
CA PHE A 63 -15.54 -1.25 -2.99
C PHE A 63 -15.31 0.24 -2.75
N VAL A 64 -15.51 1.07 -3.77
CA VAL A 64 -15.45 2.52 -3.63
C VAL A 64 -16.85 3.06 -3.37
N ILE A 65 -17.06 3.68 -2.21
CA ILE A 65 -18.29 4.37 -1.85
C ILE A 65 -18.16 5.83 -2.26
N GLN A 66 -18.93 6.24 -3.25
CA GLN A 66 -18.96 7.62 -3.74
C GLN A 66 -19.91 8.49 -2.92
N THR A 67 -21.00 7.90 -2.43
CA THR A 67 -22.07 8.58 -1.64
C THR A 67 -22.56 7.65 -0.55
N GLU A 68 -23.01 8.19 0.58
CA GLU A 68 -23.41 7.42 1.79
C GLU A 68 -24.49 6.36 1.52
N ASP A 69 -25.38 6.60 0.56
CA ASP A 69 -26.46 5.67 0.18
C ASP A 69 -25.94 4.35 -0.42
N GLN A 70 -24.66 4.29 -0.79
CA GLN A 70 -24.03 3.06 -1.28
C GLN A 70 -23.54 2.11 -0.17
N CYS A 71 -23.58 2.54 1.12
CA CYS A 71 -23.14 1.69 2.24
C CYS A 71 -23.82 0.32 2.29
N PRO A 72 -25.17 0.19 2.13
CA PRO A 72 -25.81 -1.12 2.11
C PRO A 72 -25.33 -2.02 0.96
N THR A 73 -25.09 -1.44 -0.21
CA THR A 73 -24.57 -2.17 -1.38
C THR A 73 -23.14 -2.66 -1.13
N ALA A 74 -22.27 -1.78 -0.60
CA ALA A 74 -20.91 -2.16 -0.25
C ALA A 74 -20.90 -3.29 0.78
N TRP A 75 -21.69 -3.18 1.86
CA TRP A 75 -21.80 -4.19 2.89
C TRP A 75 -22.31 -5.53 2.35
N SER A 76 -23.32 -5.52 1.49
CA SER A 76 -23.82 -6.76 0.87
C SER A 76 -22.84 -7.40 -0.07
N THR A 77 -21.95 -6.62 -0.70
CA THR A 77 -20.98 -7.10 -1.71
C THR A 77 -19.75 -7.71 -1.07
N ILE A 78 -19.16 -7.07 -0.07
CA ILE A 78 -17.88 -7.48 0.53
C ILE A 78 -17.92 -7.61 2.06
N GLY A 79 -19.05 -7.32 2.70
CA GLY A 79 -19.24 -7.37 4.16
C GLY A 79 -19.29 -8.80 4.73
N ASN A 80 -19.97 -8.95 5.87
CA ASN A 80 -20.02 -10.17 6.69
C ASN A 80 -18.65 -10.63 7.22
N ARG A 81 -17.71 -9.71 7.31
CA ARG A 81 -16.36 -9.87 7.86
C ARG A 81 -15.81 -8.51 8.28
N GLU A 82 -14.70 -8.51 8.99
CA GLU A 82 -13.99 -7.28 9.29
C GLU A 82 -13.49 -6.59 8.02
N LEU A 83 -13.79 -5.31 7.90
CA LEU A 83 -13.38 -4.45 6.79
C LEU A 83 -12.56 -3.27 7.32
N ILE A 84 -11.74 -2.69 6.45
CA ILE A 84 -11.11 -1.39 6.63
C ILE A 84 -11.74 -0.39 5.66
N VAL A 85 -12.11 0.78 6.18
CA VAL A 85 -12.62 1.93 5.41
C VAL A 85 -11.52 2.97 5.40
N GLU A 86 -11.03 3.32 4.24
CA GLU A 86 -9.96 4.30 4.04
C GLU A 86 -10.49 5.55 3.35
N SER A 87 -10.03 6.74 3.77
CA SER A 87 -10.30 7.97 3.01
C SER A 87 -9.73 7.84 1.60
N PHE A 88 -10.44 8.35 0.61
CA PHE A 88 -9.95 8.38 -0.76
C PHE A 88 -8.76 9.35 -0.88
N VAL A 89 -7.68 8.89 -1.49
CA VAL A 89 -6.48 9.70 -1.69
C VAL A 89 -6.51 10.29 -3.09
N ASN A 90 -6.51 11.61 -3.19
CA ASN A 90 -6.24 12.29 -4.45
C ASN A 90 -4.73 12.33 -4.66
N PHE A 91 -4.22 11.53 -5.58
CA PHE A 91 -2.80 11.43 -5.85
C PHE A 91 -2.45 11.92 -7.27
N LYS A 92 -1.21 12.34 -7.44
CA LYS A 92 -0.64 12.71 -8.75
C LYS A 92 -0.26 11.48 -9.55
N ARG A 93 0.30 10.48 -8.86
CA ARG A 93 0.73 9.20 -9.44
C ARG A 93 0.93 8.15 -8.35
N GLU A 94 0.94 6.90 -8.78
CA GLU A 94 1.27 5.76 -7.94
C GLU A 94 2.74 5.39 -8.13
N LEU A 95 3.43 5.18 -7.02
CA LEU A 95 4.86 4.84 -7.00
C LEU A 95 5.06 3.55 -6.23
N SER A 96 6.15 2.84 -6.55
CA SER A 96 6.63 1.74 -5.72
C SER A 96 8.13 1.83 -5.52
N ILE A 97 8.58 1.45 -4.33
CA ILE A 97 9.98 1.28 -3.99
C ILE A 97 10.22 -0.15 -3.52
N ILE A 98 11.28 -0.77 -4.01
CA ILE A 98 11.64 -2.15 -3.71
C ILE A 98 13.03 -2.15 -3.07
N ALA A 99 13.16 -2.81 -1.94
CA ALA A 99 14.44 -3.00 -1.27
C ALA A 99 14.69 -4.47 -0.95
N VAL A 100 15.95 -4.83 -0.85
CA VAL A 100 16.40 -6.12 -0.36
C VAL A 100 17.34 -5.91 0.83
N ARG A 101 17.16 -6.71 1.87
CA ARG A 101 18.04 -6.73 3.05
C ARG A 101 18.58 -8.13 3.27
N LYS A 102 19.87 -8.23 3.53
CA LYS A 102 20.55 -9.46 3.91
C LYS A 102 20.52 -9.67 5.42
N GLU A 103 20.92 -10.85 5.89
CA GLU A 103 21.05 -11.18 7.29
C GLU A 103 22.09 -10.33 8.03
N ASN A 104 23.11 -9.84 7.34
CA ASN A 104 24.16 -8.96 7.86
C ASN A 104 23.79 -7.47 7.83
N ASP A 105 22.52 -7.14 7.62
CA ASP A 105 21.97 -5.78 7.51
C ASP A 105 22.33 -5.00 6.24
N ASP A 106 23.12 -5.56 5.31
CA ASP A 106 23.33 -4.94 4.01
C ASP A 106 22.00 -4.75 3.29
N MET A 107 21.74 -3.54 2.82
CA MET A 107 20.54 -3.20 2.05
C MET A 107 20.88 -2.65 0.69
N ALA A 108 20.11 -3.04 -0.31
CA ALA A 108 20.10 -2.44 -1.63
C ALA A 108 18.66 -2.02 -1.97
N VAL A 109 18.53 -0.89 -2.65
CA VAL A 109 17.23 -0.34 -3.04
C VAL A 109 17.24 -0.15 -4.56
N TYR A 110 16.19 -0.64 -5.21
CA TYR A 110 15.96 -0.39 -6.63
C TYR A 110 15.50 1.05 -6.87
N PRO A 111 15.74 1.61 -8.06
CA PRO A 111 15.09 2.85 -8.46
C PRO A 111 13.57 2.74 -8.28
N MET A 112 12.94 3.83 -7.86
CA MET A 112 11.48 3.89 -7.76
C MET A 112 10.85 3.65 -9.14
N ALA A 113 9.73 2.95 -9.16
CA ALA A 113 8.90 2.77 -10.34
C ALA A 113 7.60 3.57 -10.20
N GLU A 114 7.17 4.18 -11.31
CA GLU A 114 5.83 4.76 -11.48
C GLU A 114 4.92 3.70 -12.07
N ASN A 115 3.72 3.56 -11.51
CA ASN A 115 2.81 2.48 -11.79
C ASN A 115 1.47 3.02 -12.31
N ASP A 116 1.01 2.46 -13.42
CA ASP A 116 -0.30 2.75 -13.99
C ASP A 116 -1.23 1.56 -13.76
N HIS A 117 -2.29 1.78 -12.97
CA HIS A 117 -3.32 0.78 -12.73
C HIS A 117 -4.59 1.08 -13.55
N LEU A 118 -5.19 0.04 -14.07
CA LEU A 118 -6.51 0.08 -14.68
C LEU A 118 -7.44 -0.91 -13.99
N ASN A 119 -8.51 -0.42 -13.38
CA ASN A 119 -9.47 -1.21 -12.59
C ASN A 119 -8.79 -2.02 -11.47
N GLY A 120 -7.81 -1.42 -10.78
CA GLY A 120 -7.06 -2.04 -9.68
C GLY A 120 -6.03 -3.10 -10.12
N ILE A 121 -5.77 -3.22 -11.42
CA ILE A 121 -4.77 -4.14 -11.97
C ILE A 121 -3.62 -3.32 -12.55
N LEU A 122 -2.40 -3.60 -12.11
CA LEU A 122 -1.19 -2.98 -12.66
C LEU A 122 -1.04 -3.33 -14.15
N ARG A 123 -0.91 -2.30 -14.99
CA ARG A 123 -0.74 -2.42 -16.44
C ARG A 123 0.65 -2.06 -16.91
N PHE A 124 1.19 -0.98 -16.37
CA PHE A 124 2.53 -0.51 -16.74
C PHE A 124 3.30 -0.11 -15.49
N SER A 125 4.59 -0.40 -15.50
CA SER A 125 5.56 0.14 -14.55
C SER A 125 6.71 0.76 -15.32
N THR A 126 6.98 2.04 -15.08
CA THR A 126 8.09 2.77 -15.66
C THR A 126 9.19 2.93 -14.61
N ALA A 127 10.36 2.37 -14.86
CA ALA A 127 11.50 2.48 -13.95
C ALA A 127 12.78 2.86 -14.71
N PRO A 128 13.59 3.80 -14.21
CA PRO A 128 13.28 4.69 -13.07
C PRO A 128 12.06 5.56 -13.32
N ALA A 129 11.28 5.84 -12.26
CA ALA A 129 10.21 6.82 -12.31
C ALA A 129 10.77 8.20 -12.69
N THR A 130 10.06 8.91 -13.59
CA THR A 130 10.54 10.19 -14.11
C THR A 130 10.21 11.36 -13.17
N ASN A 131 11.03 12.42 -13.19
CA ASN A 131 10.79 13.65 -12.45
C ASN A 131 10.55 13.44 -10.94
N ILE A 132 11.23 12.48 -10.32
CA ILE A 132 11.26 12.29 -8.87
C ILE A 132 12.19 13.32 -8.26
N SER A 133 11.67 14.14 -7.33
CA SER A 133 12.53 15.05 -6.56
C SER A 133 13.44 14.26 -5.61
N GLU A 134 14.58 14.85 -5.27
CA GLU A 134 15.50 14.26 -4.29
C GLU A 134 14.81 14.07 -2.93
N GLU A 135 13.95 14.98 -2.53
CA GLU A 135 13.16 14.91 -1.30
C GLU A 135 12.26 13.68 -1.29
N ILE A 136 11.44 13.48 -2.34
CA ILE A 136 10.55 12.32 -2.48
C ILE A 136 11.36 11.01 -2.50
N ASN A 137 12.48 10.98 -3.23
CA ASN A 137 13.33 9.80 -3.28
C ASN A 137 13.92 9.45 -1.90
N ASN A 138 14.42 10.45 -1.16
CA ASN A 138 14.97 10.26 0.17
C ASN A 138 13.91 9.80 1.16
N LEU A 139 12.71 10.36 1.08
CA LEU A 139 11.59 9.99 1.94
C LEU A 139 11.16 8.53 1.73
N ALA A 140 10.97 8.11 0.48
CA ALA A 140 10.64 6.72 0.14
C ALA A 140 11.72 5.73 0.61
N ASN A 141 13.00 6.09 0.42
CA ASN A 141 14.13 5.30 0.91
C ASN A 141 14.13 5.18 2.43
N THR A 142 13.80 6.24 3.14
CA THR A 142 13.68 6.23 4.61
C THR A 142 12.57 5.29 5.04
N TYR A 143 11.37 5.41 4.48
CA TYR A 143 10.22 4.60 4.83
C TYR A 143 10.49 3.10 4.64
N ILE A 144 11.01 2.69 3.49
CA ILE A 144 11.23 1.25 3.24
C ILE A 144 12.31 0.67 4.15
N LYS A 145 13.38 1.43 4.45
CA LYS A 145 14.43 1.00 5.37
C LYS A 145 13.92 0.85 6.80
N GLU A 146 13.14 1.81 7.30
CA GLU A 146 12.52 1.75 8.63
C GLU A 146 11.57 0.56 8.76
N LEU A 147 10.75 0.29 7.73
CA LEU A 147 9.89 -0.88 7.67
C LEU A 147 10.68 -2.18 7.73
N MET A 148 11.75 -2.31 6.94
CA MET A 148 12.60 -3.50 6.95
C MET A 148 13.26 -3.74 8.31
N HIS A 149 13.74 -2.67 8.96
CA HIS A 149 14.33 -2.75 10.30
C HIS A 149 13.30 -3.13 11.36
N GLU A 150 12.16 -2.44 11.43
CA GLU A 150 11.11 -2.72 12.42
C GLU A 150 10.55 -4.14 12.29
N LEU A 151 10.39 -4.61 11.06
CA LEU A 151 9.95 -5.98 10.78
C LEU A 151 11.03 -7.04 11.02
N GLY A 152 12.31 -6.66 11.14
CA GLY A 152 13.43 -7.58 11.05
C GLY A 152 13.41 -8.39 9.74
N HIS A 153 12.93 -7.76 8.64
CA HIS A 153 12.71 -8.44 7.37
C HIS A 153 14.05 -8.74 6.68
N VAL A 154 14.23 -9.98 6.26
CA VAL A 154 15.33 -10.43 5.41
C VAL A 154 14.74 -10.90 4.09
N GLY A 155 15.28 -10.43 2.97
CA GLY A 155 14.75 -10.65 1.64
C GLY A 155 14.17 -9.37 1.04
N ILE A 156 13.24 -9.51 0.12
CA ILE A 156 12.63 -8.42 -0.63
C ILE A 156 11.38 -7.90 0.05
N LEU A 157 11.29 -6.57 0.16
CA LEU A 157 10.10 -5.84 0.56
C LEU A 157 9.78 -4.80 -0.52
N THR A 158 8.51 -4.70 -0.87
CA THR A 158 7.98 -3.62 -1.72
C THR A 158 7.05 -2.75 -0.91
N LEU A 159 7.15 -1.44 -1.07
CA LEU A 159 6.23 -0.46 -0.52
C LEU A 159 5.56 0.30 -1.66
N GLU A 160 4.24 0.28 -1.72
CA GLU A 160 3.43 1.08 -2.63
C GLU A 160 3.04 2.40 -1.99
N LEU A 161 3.17 3.47 -2.78
CA LEU A 161 3.05 4.85 -2.33
C LEU A 161 2.19 5.65 -3.30
N PHE A 162 1.39 6.54 -2.76
CA PHE A 162 0.77 7.64 -3.51
C PHE A 162 1.61 8.90 -3.35
N GLU A 163 1.99 9.55 -4.45
CA GLU A 163 2.52 10.90 -4.42
C GLU A 163 1.36 11.90 -4.45
N THR A 164 1.27 12.73 -3.42
CA THR A 164 0.25 13.78 -3.26
C THR A 164 0.90 15.16 -3.26
N ASP A 165 0.11 16.20 -3.06
CA ASP A 165 0.64 17.57 -2.86
C ASP A 165 1.42 17.70 -1.54
N ASP A 166 1.06 16.88 -0.54
CA ASP A 166 1.67 16.90 0.80
C ASP A 166 2.88 15.95 0.94
N GLY A 167 3.27 15.23 -0.12
CA GLY A 167 4.37 14.27 -0.12
C GLY A 167 3.93 12.84 -0.41
N LEU A 168 4.48 11.86 0.31
CA LEU A 168 4.18 10.45 0.11
C LEU A 168 3.21 9.90 1.15
N THR A 169 2.22 9.14 0.69
CA THR A 169 1.27 8.39 1.51
C THR A 169 1.37 6.90 1.20
N ALA A 170 1.59 6.05 2.21
CA ALA A 170 1.71 4.61 2.02
C ALA A 170 0.34 3.96 1.75
N ASN A 171 0.28 3.18 0.67
CA ASN A 171 -0.88 2.37 0.32
C ASN A 171 -0.80 0.99 0.98
N GLU A 172 0.12 0.16 0.52
CA GLU A 172 0.33 -1.21 1.05
C GLU A 172 1.78 -1.64 0.89
N MET A 173 2.17 -2.76 1.53
CA MET A 173 3.48 -3.36 1.37
C MET A 173 3.40 -4.85 1.11
N ALA A 174 4.39 -5.39 0.37
CA ALA A 174 4.48 -6.81 0.04
C ALA A 174 5.85 -7.38 0.42
N PRO A 175 5.93 -8.41 1.31
CA PRO A 175 7.17 -9.01 1.76
C PRO A 175 7.65 -10.12 0.79
N ARG A 176 7.65 -9.82 -0.50
CA ARG A 176 7.94 -10.74 -1.61
C ARG A 176 8.29 -9.96 -2.87
N VAL A 177 8.73 -10.69 -3.90
CA VAL A 177 8.78 -10.15 -5.27
C VAL A 177 7.42 -9.57 -5.68
N HIS A 178 7.42 -8.50 -6.43
CA HIS A 178 6.24 -7.72 -6.77
C HIS A 178 6.13 -7.47 -8.28
N ASN A 179 4.89 -7.37 -8.78
CA ASN A 179 4.63 -7.10 -10.21
C ASN A 179 5.26 -5.77 -10.68
N SER A 180 5.26 -4.73 -9.84
CA SER A 180 5.94 -3.47 -10.16
C SER A 180 7.47 -3.56 -10.24
N GLY A 181 8.06 -4.70 -9.92
CA GLY A 181 9.49 -4.97 -10.04
C GLY A 181 9.86 -5.91 -11.20
N HIS A 182 8.90 -6.35 -12.04
CA HIS A 182 9.18 -7.25 -13.16
C HIS A 182 10.16 -6.65 -14.18
N TRP A 183 10.17 -5.33 -14.35
CA TRP A 183 11.13 -4.63 -15.18
C TRP A 183 12.60 -4.93 -14.82
N SER A 184 12.85 -5.34 -13.56
CA SER A 184 14.21 -5.66 -13.11
C SER A 184 14.82 -6.90 -13.77
N ILE A 185 14.01 -7.75 -14.41
CA ILE A 185 14.48 -8.96 -15.09
C ILE A 185 15.45 -8.60 -16.21
N GLU A 186 15.09 -7.61 -17.03
CA GLU A 186 15.91 -7.18 -18.18
C GLU A 186 16.52 -5.79 -17.96
N GLY A 187 16.00 -5.01 -17.03
CA GLY A 187 16.37 -3.61 -16.80
C GLY A 187 17.50 -3.39 -15.80
N THR A 188 17.97 -4.44 -15.09
CA THR A 188 19.03 -4.31 -14.08
C THR A 188 20.04 -5.46 -14.16
N ALA A 189 21.24 -5.24 -13.58
CA ALA A 189 22.26 -6.29 -13.47
C ALA A 189 21.88 -7.42 -12.49
N CYS A 190 20.91 -7.16 -11.59
CA CYS A 190 20.40 -8.14 -10.62
C CYS A 190 18.89 -7.96 -10.48
N SER A 191 18.13 -8.95 -10.92
CA SER A 191 16.67 -8.91 -10.81
C SER A 191 16.17 -9.12 -9.37
N GLN A 192 14.90 -8.81 -9.13
CA GLN A 192 14.28 -9.10 -7.84
C GLN A 192 14.05 -10.60 -7.58
N PHE A 193 14.21 -11.46 -8.59
CA PHE A 193 14.03 -12.91 -8.51
C PHE A 193 15.33 -13.64 -8.19
#